data_ebb548715fa7bcac180d3c8760dbc5cc
#
_entry.id   ebb548715fa7bcac180d3c8760dbc5cc
#
_cell.length_a   1.000
_cell.length_b   1.000
_cell.length_c   1.000
_cell.angle_alpha   90.00
_cell.angle_beta   90.00
_cell.angle_gamma   90.00
#
_symmetry.space_group_name_H-M   'P 1'
#
loop_
_entity.id
_entity.type
_entity.pdbx_description
1 polymer ?
#
loop_
_entity_poly.entity_id
_entity_poly.type
_entity_poly.pdbx_seq_one_letter_code
_entity_poly.pdbx_strand_id
1 'polypeptide(L)'
;MQHSDPKTQPAVLELLAFRVAGQDYALDIMMVREIRSSTHATSLPRAPAFVRGVINLRGMVLPILDLALRLGIGDDDAEQARNVTIVVDHAGRSFGLMVDAVSDIITVPIDSLQRPPSLSQEGEPSFVNALAIVDGKMLRILQLETVLPRPAEEAA
;
A
#
# COMPACT_ATOMS: atom_id res chain seq x y z
N MET A 1 -3.33 -22.48 32.99
CA MET A 1 -3.38 -22.20 32.32
C MET A 1 -3.35 -21.46 31.74
N GLN A 2 -3.09 -21.81 31.52
CA GLN A 2 -3.07 -21.37 30.77
C GLN A 2 -3.14 -20.47 30.27
N HIS A 3 -2.86 -20.16 30.44
CA HIS A 3 -2.93 -19.47 29.88
C HIS A 3 -3.06 -18.59 29.18
N SER A 4 -2.30 -18.19 29.53
CA SER A 4 -2.70 -17.41 28.44
C SER A 4 -2.42 -18.15 27.15
N ASP A 5 -3.29 -18.93 26.88
CA ASP A 5 -3.37 -19.59 25.60
C ASP A 5 -3.56 -18.50 24.53
N PRO A 6 -2.73 -18.43 23.50
CA PRO A 6 -2.95 -17.48 22.41
C PRO A 6 -4.35 -17.53 21.81
N LYS A 7 -5.03 -18.66 21.94
CA LYS A 7 -6.39 -18.81 21.44
C LYS A 7 -7.42 -18.02 22.24
N THR A 8 -7.09 -17.62 23.46
CA THR A 8 -8.04 -16.87 24.29
C THR A 8 -7.94 -15.38 24.06
N GLN A 9 -6.91 -14.91 23.34
CA GLN A 9 -6.76 -13.51 23.00
C GLN A 9 -7.03 -13.34 21.51
N PRO A 10 -7.88 -12.38 21.13
CA PRO A 10 -8.13 -12.17 19.72
C PRO A 10 -6.83 -11.77 19.02
N ALA A 11 -6.59 -12.39 17.89
CA ALA A 11 -5.48 -11.96 17.04
C ALA A 11 -5.82 -10.60 16.48
N VAL A 12 -4.81 -9.72 16.44
CA VAL A 12 -4.98 -8.36 15.95
C VAL A 12 -4.01 -8.12 14.80
N LEU A 13 -4.39 -7.15 13.98
CA LEU A 13 -3.56 -6.69 12.88
C LEU A 13 -3.29 -5.21 13.11
N GLU A 14 -2.02 -4.82 13.06
CA GLU A 14 -1.65 -3.42 13.12
C GLU A 14 -1.50 -2.88 11.71
N LEU A 15 -2.16 -1.77 11.44
CA LEU A 15 -2.25 -1.20 10.11
C LEU A 15 -1.75 0.22 10.11
N LEU A 16 -1.02 0.58 9.04
CA LEU A 16 -0.72 1.97 8.75
C LEU A 16 -1.84 2.48 7.85
N ALA A 17 -2.61 3.45 8.35
CA ALA A 17 -3.70 4.05 7.58
C ALA A 17 -3.18 5.27 6.82
N PHE A 18 -3.61 5.42 5.59
CA PHE A 18 -3.18 6.52 4.74
C PHE A 18 -4.29 6.86 3.74
N ARG A 19 -4.14 8.00 3.08
CA ARG A 19 -5.12 8.47 2.11
C ARG A 19 -4.51 8.59 0.73
N VAL A 20 -5.30 8.22 -0.26
CA VAL A 20 -4.94 8.33 -1.67
C VAL A 20 -6.19 8.77 -2.41
N ALA A 21 -6.10 9.91 -3.11
CA ALA A 21 -7.22 10.43 -3.92
C ALA A 21 -8.52 10.53 -3.10
N GLY A 22 -8.41 10.96 -1.86
CA GLY A 22 -9.57 11.16 -1.00
C GLY A 22 -10.14 9.90 -0.37
N GLN A 23 -9.52 8.76 -0.59
CA GLN A 23 -9.99 7.48 -0.06
C GLN A 23 -9.03 6.93 0.99
N ASP A 24 -9.57 6.18 1.94
CA ASP A 24 -8.81 5.63 3.05
C ASP A 24 -8.36 4.21 2.73
N TYR A 25 -7.06 3.99 2.88
CA TYR A 25 -6.40 2.70 2.65
C TYR A 25 -5.55 2.34 3.85
N ALA A 26 -5.10 1.11 3.89
CA ALA A 26 -4.21 0.66 4.95
C ALA A 26 -3.28 -0.43 4.45
N LEU A 27 -2.14 -0.54 5.12
CA LEU A 27 -1.15 -1.58 4.89
C LEU A 27 -0.80 -2.24 6.22
N ASP A 28 -0.52 -3.54 6.18
CA ASP A 28 0.05 -4.22 7.33
C ASP A 28 1.35 -3.52 7.72
N ILE A 29 1.44 -3.07 8.97
CA ILE A 29 2.60 -2.31 9.43
C ILE A 29 3.89 -3.11 9.28
N MET A 30 3.81 -4.44 9.32
CA MET A 30 4.98 -5.29 9.18
C MET A 30 5.64 -5.17 7.81
N MET A 31 4.91 -4.70 6.82
CA MET A 31 5.44 -4.49 5.48
C MET A 31 6.05 -3.10 5.29
N VAL A 32 5.83 -2.20 6.24
CA VAL A 32 6.31 -0.82 6.14
C VAL A 32 7.71 -0.72 6.72
N ARG A 33 8.63 -0.25 5.90
CA ARG A 33 10.01 -0.07 6.33
C ARG A 33 10.24 1.33 6.90
N GLU A 34 9.75 2.34 6.19
CA GLU A 34 9.85 3.71 6.66
C GLU A 34 8.90 4.60 5.88
N ILE A 35 8.68 5.81 6.38
CA ILE A 35 7.85 6.81 5.75
C ILE A 35 8.74 8.01 5.49
N ARG A 36 8.70 8.54 4.27
CA ARG A 36 9.54 9.65 3.87
C ARG A 36 8.72 10.75 3.25
N SER A 37 9.24 11.97 3.31
CA SER A 37 8.70 13.03 2.48
C SER A 37 8.87 12.67 1.02
N SER A 38 8.00 13.19 0.17
CA SER A 38 8.10 12.96 -1.25
C SER A 38 9.46 13.41 -1.77
N THR A 39 10.12 12.57 -2.54
CA THR A 39 11.40 12.86 -3.15
C THR A 39 11.28 12.77 -4.66
N HIS A 40 12.13 13.53 -5.34
CA HIS A 40 12.16 13.51 -6.78
C HIS A 40 12.75 12.18 -7.28
N ALA A 41 11.98 11.45 -8.08
CA ALA A 41 12.44 10.19 -8.65
C ALA A 41 13.01 10.41 -10.03
N THR A 42 14.04 9.61 -10.35
CA THR A 42 14.62 9.61 -11.69
C THR A 42 13.76 8.68 -12.57
N SER A 43 13.17 9.23 -13.59
CA SER A 43 12.27 8.45 -14.44
C SER A 43 13.02 7.39 -15.23
N LEU A 44 12.35 6.28 -15.49
CA LEU A 44 12.90 5.18 -16.27
C LEU A 44 12.16 5.08 -17.60
N PRO A 45 12.89 4.89 -18.71
CA PRO A 45 12.23 4.68 -19.99
C PRO A 45 11.49 3.35 -19.99
N ARG A 46 10.36 3.32 -20.68
CA ARG A 46 9.56 2.11 -20.88
C ARG A 46 8.96 1.51 -19.60
N ALA A 47 9.01 2.23 -18.48
CA ALA A 47 8.35 1.77 -17.27
C ALA A 47 6.85 1.98 -17.40
N PRO A 48 6.03 1.18 -16.70
CA PRO A 48 4.59 1.43 -16.66
C PRO A 48 4.28 2.84 -16.15
N ALA A 49 3.15 3.40 -16.56
CA ALA A 49 2.80 4.79 -16.20
C ALA A 49 2.76 5.02 -14.69
N PHE A 50 2.39 4.01 -13.91
CA PHE A 50 2.33 4.15 -12.45
C PHE A 50 3.70 4.13 -11.78
N VAL A 51 4.76 3.74 -12.49
CA VAL A 51 6.12 3.81 -11.97
C VAL A 51 6.69 5.18 -12.30
N ARG A 52 6.88 6.01 -11.28
CA ARG A 52 7.38 7.38 -11.48
C ARG A 52 8.88 7.42 -11.73
N GLY A 53 9.58 6.38 -11.35
CA GLY A 53 11.01 6.30 -11.51
C GLY A 53 11.63 5.56 -10.34
N VAL A 54 12.90 5.86 -10.08
CA VAL A 54 13.64 5.23 -8.99
C VAL A 54 14.31 6.30 -8.14
N ILE A 55 14.55 5.97 -6.88
CA ILE A 55 15.37 6.81 -6.01
C ILE A 55 16.51 5.97 -5.44
N ASN A 56 17.57 6.65 -5.03
CA ASN A 56 18.67 6.02 -4.34
C ASN A 56 18.46 6.26 -2.84
N LEU A 57 18.26 5.19 -2.10
CA LEU A 57 18.08 5.26 -0.66
C LEU A 57 19.20 4.48 0.01
N ARG A 58 20.17 5.21 0.54
CA ARG A 58 21.32 4.62 1.23
C ARG A 58 22.04 3.57 0.37
N GLY A 59 22.25 3.89 -0.90
CA GLY A 59 22.93 3.01 -1.83
C GLY A 59 22.04 1.95 -2.50
N MET A 60 20.77 1.90 -2.12
CA MET A 60 19.83 0.97 -2.71
C MET A 60 18.92 1.72 -3.67
N VAL A 61 18.79 1.21 -4.89
CA VAL A 61 17.89 1.80 -5.88
C VAL A 61 16.53 1.13 -5.72
N LEU A 62 15.52 1.94 -5.48
CA LEU A 62 14.16 1.39 -5.36
C LEU A 62 13.17 2.13 -6.25
N PRO A 63 12.24 1.37 -6.86
CA PRO A 63 11.21 1.95 -7.69
C PRO A 63 10.20 2.72 -6.85
N ILE A 64 9.69 3.82 -7.41
CA ILE A 64 8.67 4.65 -6.78
C ILE A 64 7.41 4.55 -7.61
N LEU A 65 6.32 4.14 -6.97
CA LEU A 65 5.04 3.96 -7.62
C LEU A 65 4.07 5.05 -7.19
N ASP A 66 3.33 5.58 -8.15
CA ASP A 66 2.20 6.45 -7.86
C ASP A 66 1.01 5.55 -7.56
N LEU A 67 0.64 5.46 -6.29
CA LEU A 67 -0.38 4.51 -5.87
C LEU A 67 -1.74 4.82 -6.47
N ALA A 68 -2.10 6.09 -6.60
CA ALA A 68 -3.38 6.45 -7.19
C ALA A 68 -3.48 5.99 -8.64
N LEU A 69 -2.40 6.16 -9.40
CA LEU A 69 -2.39 5.66 -10.77
C LEU A 69 -2.46 4.15 -10.82
N ARG A 70 -1.72 3.49 -9.93
CA ARG A 70 -1.73 2.02 -9.89
C ARG A 70 -3.12 1.48 -9.59
N LEU A 71 -3.84 2.14 -8.69
CA LEU A 71 -5.18 1.72 -8.30
C LEU A 71 -6.25 2.18 -9.28
N GLY A 72 -5.89 3.05 -10.23
CA GLY A 72 -6.84 3.54 -11.21
C GLY A 72 -7.83 4.57 -10.66
N ILE A 73 -7.46 5.26 -9.58
CA ILE A 73 -8.37 6.19 -8.90
C ILE A 73 -7.90 7.64 -8.95
N GLY A 74 -6.71 7.90 -9.46
CA GLY A 74 -6.19 9.25 -9.53
C GLY A 74 -6.08 9.72 -10.97
N ASP A 75 -5.95 11.03 -11.14
CA ASP A 75 -5.63 11.61 -12.43
C ASP A 75 -4.29 12.32 -12.35
N ASP A 76 -3.80 12.77 -13.50
CA ASP A 76 -2.48 13.40 -13.56
C ASP A 76 -2.43 14.72 -12.78
N ASP A 77 -3.54 15.41 -12.69
CA ASP A 77 -3.60 16.69 -11.99
C ASP A 77 -3.46 16.54 -10.49
N ALA A 78 -3.81 15.40 -9.96
CA ALA A 78 -3.75 15.15 -8.52
C ALA A 78 -2.36 14.72 -8.05
N GLU A 79 -1.41 14.55 -8.95
CA GLU A 79 -0.07 14.07 -8.60
C GLU A 79 0.61 14.94 -7.56
N GLN A 80 0.40 16.26 -7.64
CA GLN A 80 1.06 17.19 -6.72
C GLN A 80 0.59 17.05 -5.28
N ALA A 81 -0.54 16.40 -5.05
CA ALA A 81 -1.03 16.17 -3.70
C ALA A 81 -0.34 15.00 -3.00
N ARG A 82 0.46 14.23 -3.73
CA ARG A 82 1.12 13.04 -3.18
C ARG A 82 2.46 13.43 -2.59
N ASN A 83 2.43 13.76 -1.29
CA ASN A 83 3.58 14.34 -0.61
C ASN A 83 4.34 13.35 0.26
N VAL A 84 3.91 12.10 0.34
CA VAL A 84 4.49 11.13 1.24
C VAL A 84 4.80 9.86 0.46
N THR A 85 5.97 9.28 0.74
CA THR A 85 6.35 7.99 0.18
C THR A 85 6.45 6.99 1.31
N ILE A 86 5.69 5.91 1.19
CA ILE A 86 5.76 4.79 2.13
C ILE A 86 6.69 3.75 1.51
N VAL A 87 7.82 3.49 2.17
CA VAL A 87 8.75 2.47 1.70
C VAL A 87 8.31 1.13 2.27
N VAL A 88 8.06 0.18 1.40
CA VAL A 88 7.58 -1.15 1.78
C VAL A 88 8.56 -2.21 1.32
N ASP A 89 8.60 -3.31 2.08
CA ASP A 89 9.36 -4.50 1.71
C ASP A 89 8.39 -5.64 1.47
N HIS A 90 8.59 -6.34 0.38
CA HIS A 90 7.76 -7.50 0.04
C HIS A 90 8.58 -8.49 -0.76
N ALA A 91 8.61 -9.74 -0.30
CA ALA A 91 9.31 -10.82 -1.01
C ALA A 91 10.77 -10.47 -1.34
N GLY A 92 11.46 -9.83 -0.39
CA GLY A 92 12.86 -9.48 -0.55
C GLY A 92 13.12 -8.25 -1.41
N ARG A 93 12.08 -7.55 -1.82
CA ARG A 93 12.19 -6.36 -2.68
C ARG A 93 11.61 -5.15 -1.97
N SER A 94 12.18 -3.98 -2.23
CA SER A 94 11.72 -2.74 -1.63
C SER A 94 11.16 -1.80 -2.69
N PHE A 95 10.08 -1.11 -2.34
CA PHE A 95 9.38 -0.18 -3.23
C PHE A 95 8.96 1.04 -2.43
N GLY A 96 8.77 2.15 -3.11
CA GLY A 96 8.14 3.32 -2.52
C GLY A 96 6.76 3.51 -3.11
N LEU A 97 5.78 3.76 -2.25
CA LEU A 97 4.41 4.05 -2.65
C LEU A 97 4.11 5.51 -2.36
N MET A 98 3.82 6.29 -3.40
CA MET A 98 3.46 7.70 -3.23
C MET A 98 1.99 7.80 -2.86
N VAL A 99 1.73 8.45 -1.74
CA VAL A 99 0.36 8.64 -1.22
C VAL A 99 0.16 10.11 -0.85
N ASP A 100 -1.09 10.50 -0.62
CA ASP A 100 -1.39 11.88 -0.27
C ASP A 100 -0.97 12.22 1.15
N ALA A 101 -1.28 11.34 2.09
CA ALA A 101 -0.98 11.57 3.50
C ALA A 101 -1.06 10.27 4.27
N VAL A 102 -0.26 10.19 5.33
CA VAL A 102 -0.37 9.11 6.31
C VAL A 102 -1.20 9.62 7.46
N SER A 103 -2.18 8.84 7.89
CA SER A 103 -3.13 9.26 8.92
C SER A 103 -2.75 8.77 10.31
N ASP A 104 -2.61 7.46 10.49
CA ASP A 104 -2.43 6.89 11.82
C ASP A 104 -2.01 5.42 11.73
N ILE A 105 -1.60 4.89 12.88
CA ILE A 105 -1.39 3.45 13.04
C ILE A 105 -2.54 2.95 13.89
N ILE A 106 -3.27 1.98 13.38
CA ILE A 106 -4.46 1.46 14.05
C ILE A 106 -4.35 -0.04 14.25
N THR A 107 -5.02 -0.53 15.26
CA THR A 107 -5.07 -1.95 15.57
C THR A 107 -6.49 -2.44 15.38
N VAL A 108 -6.68 -3.50 14.61
CA VAL A 108 -8.01 -4.06 14.38
C VAL A 108 -7.98 -5.55 14.67
N PRO A 109 -9.07 -6.11 15.23
CA PRO A 109 -9.16 -7.55 15.38
C PRO A 109 -9.24 -8.22 14.00
N ILE A 110 -8.50 -9.30 13.82
CA ILE A 110 -8.53 -10.00 12.53
C ILE A 110 -9.94 -10.51 12.23
N ASP A 111 -10.68 -10.89 13.26
CA ASP A 111 -12.04 -11.38 13.09
C ASP A 111 -13.01 -10.33 12.55
N SER A 112 -12.66 -9.05 12.69
CA SER A 112 -13.52 -7.96 12.22
C SER A 112 -13.32 -7.63 10.75
N LEU A 113 -12.32 -8.22 10.11
CA LEU A 113 -12.04 -7.94 8.70
C LEU A 113 -13.12 -8.58 7.82
N GLN A 114 -13.46 -7.88 6.77
CA GLN A 114 -14.46 -8.35 5.83
C GLN A 114 -13.83 -8.51 4.46
N ARG A 115 -14.31 -9.47 3.72
CA ARG A 115 -13.85 -9.63 2.35
C ARG A 115 -14.55 -8.61 1.47
N PRO A 116 -13.83 -7.98 0.54
CA PRO A 116 -14.48 -7.10 -0.41
C PRO A 116 -15.42 -7.90 -1.32
N PRO A 117 -16.53 -7.30 -1.74
CA PRO A 117 -17.42 -7.97 -2.70
C PRO A 117 -16.67 -8.28 -3.99
N SER A 118 -16.98 -9.41 -4.59
CA SER A 118 -16.36 -9.83 -5.84
C SER A 118 -17.08 -9.17 -7.02
N LEU A 119 -16.82 -7.88 -7.22
CA LEU A 119 -17.45 -7.10 -8.27
C LEU A 119 -16.53 -6.79 -9.44
N SER A 120 -15.26 -7.17 -9.33
CA SER A 120 -14.30 -6.94 -10.40
C SER A 120 -14.59 -7.86 -11.59
N GLN A 121 -14.16 -7.40 -12.76
CA GLN A 121 -14.29 -8.22 -13.96
C GLN A 121 -13.34 -9.41 -13.88
N GLU A 122 -13.74 -10.48 -14.55
CA GLU A 122 -12.93 -11.68 -14.59
C GLU A 122 -11.54 -11.36 -15.18
N GLY A 123 -10.52 -11.83 -14.49
CA GLY A 123 -9.13 -11.63 -14.92
C GLY A 123 -8.48 -10.38 -14.38
N GLU A 124 -9.21 -9.48 -13.76
CA GLU A 124 -8.62 -8.28 -13.17
C GLU A 124 -8.05 -8.60 -11.79
N PRO A 125 -6.84 -8.12 -11.49
CA PRO A 125 -6.28 -8.33 -10.17
C PRO A 125 -7.04 -7.51 -9.13
N SER A 126 -7.15 -8.05 -7.93
CA SER A 126 -7.71 -7.31 -6.81
C SER A 126 -6.57 -6.65 -6.04
N PHE A 127 -6.67 -5.33 -5.85
CA PHE A 127 -5.67 -4.60 -5.07
C PHE A 127 -6.04 -4.56 -3.59
N VAL A 128 -7.26 -4.92 -3.25
CA VAL A 128 -7.77 -4.85 -1.88
C VAL A 128 -7.97 -6.27 -1.37
N ASN A 129 -7.29 -6.58 -0.27
CA ASN A 129 -7.34 -7.90 0.35
C ASN A 129 -8.52 -8.04 1.30
N ALA A 130 -8.81 -6.98 2.05
CA ALA A 130 -9.84 -7.00 3.07
C ALA A 130 -10.32 -5.58 3.35
N LEU A 131 -11.45 -5.48 4.02
CA LEU A 131 -12.01 -4.21 4.47
C LEU A 131 -12.09 -4.20 5.98
N ALA A 132 -11.76 -3.08 6.59
CA ALA A 132 -11.91 -2.86 8.02
C ALA A 132 -12.75 -1.62 8.24
N ILE A 133 -13.68 -1.68 9.18
CA ILE A 133 -14.49 -0.52 9.55
C ILE A 133 -13.97 0.00 10.88
N VAL A 134 -13.48 1.24 10.87
CA VAL A 134 -12.88 1.87 12.04
C VAL A 134 -13.48 3.26 12.17
N ASP A 135 -14.13 3.52 13.31
CA ASP A 135 -14.77 4.80 13.59
C ASP A 135 -15.71 5.25 12.47
N GLY A 136 -16.48 4.30 11.95
CA GLY A 136 -17.42 4.57 10.86
C GLY A 136 -16.82 4.72 9.49
N LYS A 137 -15.51 4.63 9.38
CA LYS A 137 -14.81 4.73 8.09
C LYS A 137 -14.42 3.35 7.61
N MET A 138 -14.50 3.16 6.32
CA MET A 138 -14.09 1.91 5.70
C MET A 138 -12.65 2.05 5.19
N LEU A 139 -11.76 1.22 5.74
CA LEU A 139 -10.37 1.16 5.30
C LEU A 139 -10.20 -0.02 4.36
N ARG A 140 -9.57 0.24 3.23
CA ARG A 140 -9.25 -0.78 2.24
C ARG A 140 -7.83 -1.26 2.49
N ILE A 141 -7.68 -2.52 2.87
CA ILE A 141 -6.36 -3.08 3.15
C ILE A 141 -5.76 -3.57 1.85
N LEU A 142 -4.62 -3.00 1.46
CA LEU A 142 -3.99 -3.29 0.18
C LEU A 142 -3.32 -4.66 0.19
N GLN A 143 -3.39 -5.32 -0.95
CA GLN A 143 -2.70 -6.56 -1.22
C GLN A 143 -1.44 -6.24 -2.04
N LEU A 144 -0.29 -6.18 -1.38
CA LEU A 144 0.94 -5.76 -2.05
C LEU A 144 1.32 -6.66 -3.22
N GLU A 145 0.99 -7.94 -3.13
CA GLU A 145 1.32 -8.87 -4.21
C GLU A 145 0.78 -8.43 -5.57
N THR A 146 -0.40 -7.82 -5.58
CA THR A 146 -1.01 -7.35 -6.81
C THR A 146 -0.72 -5.89 -7.10
N VAL A 147 -0.43 -5.10 -6.07
CA VAL A 147 -0.11 -3.69 -6.23
C VAL A 147 1.27 -3.51 -6.86
N LEU A 148 2.25 -4.27 -6.39
CA LEU A 148 3.63 -4.11 -6.83
C LEU A 148 3.83 -4.71 -8.22
N PRO A 149 4.71 -4.09 -9.04
CA PRO A 149 4.97 -4.61 -10.37
C PRO A 149 5.74 -5.93 -10.29
N ARG A 150 5.49 -6.80 -11.27
CA ARG A 150 6.27 -8.02 -11.40
C ARG A 150 7.68 -7.68 -11.89
N PRO A 151 8.66 -8.56 -11.63
CA PRO A 151 10.02 -8.28 -12.09
C PRO A 151 10.12 -7.95 -13.59
N ALA A 152 9.31 -8.56 -14.43
CA ALA A 152 9.32 -8.28 -15.86
C ALA A 152 8.85 -6.85 -16.15
N GLU A 153 7.91 -6.33 -15.36
CA GLU A 153 7.43 -4.96 -15.54
C GLU A 153 8.46 -3.94 -15.11
N GLU A 154 9.22 -4.24 -14.05
CA GLU A 154 10.29 -3.34 -13.61
C GLU A 154 11.43 -3.28 -14.61
N ALA A 155 11.74 -4.40 -15.25
CA ALA A 155 12.87 -4.50 -16.15
C ALA A 155 12.59 -3.90 -17.52
N ALA A 156 11.37 -3.49 -17.79
CA ALA A 156 10.95 -3.01 -19.10
C ALA A 156 11.69 -1.74 -19.54
#